data_853c7f9072f3ab2d9a925bf1a2daf8f6
#
_entry.id   853c7f9072f3ab2d9a925bf1a2daf8f6
#
_cell.length_a   1.000
_cell.length_b   1.000
_cell.length_c   1.000
_cell.angle_alpha   90.00
_cell.angle_beta   90.00
_cell.angle_gamma   90.00
#
_symmetry.space_group_name_H-M   'P 1'
#
loop_
_entity.id
_entity.type
_entity.pdbx_description
1 polymer ?
#
loop_
_entity_poly.entity_id
_entity_poly.type
_entity_poly.pdbx_seq_one_letter_code
_entity_poly.pdbx_strand_id
1 'polypeptide(L)'
;SETMLSVQTNSERETIKKRMMQNGGIYVAFHSSGANYYDNGTTYAYYQSDSSYYNANHAVLLIGWDDNYAKENFDPKEQPKNNGAWLAKNSWGDGKLDDGYFWISYEDTSLGEYASFTFEPREDSGNIYYYDGAGYSVAYSFDSVANVFRAEEDETLSRVGFYQTSYNGNNPKYQIQVYRLSETATDPTDGELLLDTTGHSGGFGYQEITLPETVSLQKNERFSVVFSMKIKKNQTWQNGYLTIEEDFDANNYSMQFSAQPGQSYILDQGSTEWLDATQLTGEKGAFHNVNLHAIMLPKEQEMDTAQLQAIETCAKAANETDIAEVAATMLELSKEETIPQGLLNRVTAALMGLLEEQGTITYPDYAYPHAKWGDINEDGVVDVEDAVLVLTTYAKKALSLIHI
;
A
#
# COMPACT_ATOMS: atom_id res chain seq x y z
N SER A 1 1.37 3.27 1.00
CA SER A 1 0.71 2.16 1.72
C SER A 1 0.52 0.95 0.82
N GLU A 2 0.36 -0.21 1.41
CA GLU A 2 0.10 -1.48 0.74
C GLU A 2 -1.29 -1.96 1.14
N THR A 3 -2.04 -2.51 0.19
CA THR A 3 -3.33 -3.16 0.46
C THR A 3 -3.33 -4.54 -0.17
N MET A 4 -3.40 -5.57 0.65
CA MET A 4 -3.56 -6.95 0.21
C MET A 4 -5.02 -7.20 -0.17
N LEU A 5 -5.23 -7.86 -1.31
CA LEU A 5 -6.54 -8.12 -1.89
C LEU A 5 -6.76 -9.62 -2.00
N SER A 6 -8.00 -10.06 -1.85
CA SER A 6 -8.41 -11.45 -2.09
C SER A 6 -9.18 -11.54 -3.41
N VAL A 7 -9.03 -12.62 -4.15
CA VAL A 7 -9.69 -12.78 -5.45
C VAL A 7 -10.21 -14.19 -5.67
N GLN A 8 -11.47 -14.38 -5.38
CA GLN A 8 -12.16 -15.63 -5.71
C GLN A 8 -13.55 -15.40 -6.34
N THR A 9 -14.05 -14.18 -6.33
CA THR A 9 -15.40 -13.83 -6.81
C THR A 9 -15.37 -12.70 -7.84
N ASN A 10 -16.44 -12.53 -8.58
CA ASN A 10 -16.60 -11.40 -9.51
C ASN A 10 -16.48 -10.05 -8.79
N SER A 11 -17.01 -9.93 -7.56
CA SER A 11 -16.93 -8.71 -6.77
C SER A 11 -15.49 -8.34 -6.41
N GLU A 12 -14.66 -9.36 -6.17
CA GLU A 12 -13.23 -9.14 -5.86
C GLU A 12 -12.44 -8.75 -7.10
N ARG A 13 -12.77 -9.30 -8.27
CA ARG A 13 -12.20 -8.85 -9.55
C ARG A 13 -12.50 -7.38 -9.83
N GLU A 14 -13.72 -6.93 -9.59
CA GLU A 14 -14.08 -5.52 -9.73
C GLU A 14 -13.30 -4.62 -8.75
N THR A 15 -13.04 -5.10 -7.53
CA THR A 15 -12.18 -4.39 -6.58
C THR A 15 -10.76 -4.24 -7.09
N ILE A 16 -10.19 -5.27 -7.72
CA ILE A 16 -8.85 -5.21 -8.32
C ILE A 16 -8.82 -4.23 -9.48
N LYS A 17 -9.80 -4.28 -10.40
CA LYS A 17 -9.91 -3.33 -11.50
C LYS A 17 -9.96 -1.89 -10.99
N LYS A 18 -10.78 -1.62 -9.95
CA LYS A 18 -10.84 -0.31 -9.29
C LYS A 18 -9.49 0.13 -8.75
N ARG A 19 -8.82 -0.74 -8.01
CA ARG A 19 -7.49 -0.44 -7.46
C ARG A 19 -6.46 -0.21 -8.55
N MET A 20 -6.52 -0.99 -9.62
CA MET A 20 -5.65 -0.81 -10.79
C MET A 20 -5.87 0.57 -11.45
N MET A 21 -7.12 1.00 -11.58
CA MET A 21 -7.44 2.33 -12.11
C MET A 21 -7.03 3.47 -11.17
N GLN A 22 -7.08 3.27 -9.85
CA GLN A 22 -6.76 4.28 -8.86
C GLN A 22 -5.26 4.41 -8.59
N ASN A 23 -4.57 3.27 -8.50
CA ASN A 23 -3.21 3.18 -7.94
C ASN A 23 -2.19 2.66 -8.96
N GLY A 24 -2.60 2.33 -10.19
CA GLY A 24 -1.73 1.69 -11.18
C GLY A 24 -1.68 0.17 -11.02
N GLY A 25 -0.59 -0.44 -11.46
CA GLY A 25 -0.47 -1.89 -11.53
C GLY A 25 -0.65 -2.61 -10.19
N ILE A 26 -1.17 -3.82 -10.26
CA ILE A 26 -1.40 -4.70 -9.10
C ILE A 26 -0.33 -5.79 -9.09
N TYR A 27 0.43 -5.88 -8.02
CA TYR A 27 1.30 -7.04 -7.76
C TYR A 27 0.46 -8.30 -7.63
N VAL A 28 0.90 -9.40 -8.22
CA VAL A 28 0.30 -10.72 -8.02
C VAL A 28 1.39 -11.79 -8.05
N ALA A 29 1.25 -12.74 -7.14
CA ALA A 29 2.05 -13.97 -7.16
C ALA A 29 1.27 -15.11 -7.79
N PHE A 30 1.97 -16.02 -8.49
CA PHE A 30 1.37 -17.21 -9.08
C PHE A 30 2.42 -18.32 -9.26
N HIS A 31 1.96 -19.52 -9.58
CA HIS A 31 2.87 -20.60 -9.95
C HIS A 31 3.19 -20.52 -11.44
N SER A 32 4.40 -20.12 -11.78
CA SER A 32 4.87 -20.03 -13.16
C SER A 32 5.51 -21.37 -13.60
N SER A 33 4.98 -21.94 -14.67
CA SER A 33 5.53 -23.11 -15.36
C SER A 33 5.66 -22.81 -16.85
N GLY A 34 6.83 -23.06 -17.40
CA GLY A 34 7.08 -22.85 -18.83
C GLY A 34 6.13 -23.62 -19.76
N ALA A 35 5.59 -24.73 -19.27
CA ALA A 35 4.66 -25.57 -20.04
C ALA A 35 3.26 -24.94 -20.20
N ASN A 36 2.90 -23.99 -19.33
CA ASN A 36 1.57 -23.37 -19.29
C ASN A 36 1.50 -22.04 -20.06
N TYR A 37 2.64 -21.54 -20.57
CA TYR A 37 2.64 -20.40 -21.49
C TYR A 37 2.35 -20.90 -22.90
N TYR A 38 1.30 -20.35 -23.49
CA TYR A 38 0.84 -20.71 -24.84
C TYR A 38 0.95 -19.51 -25.77
N ASP A 39 1.71 -19.68 -26.84
CA ASP A 39 1.77 -18.74 -27.95
C ASP A 39 0.65 -19.06 -28.95
N ASN A 40 -0.35 -18.19 -29.04
CA ASN A 40 -1.48 -18.35 -29.96
C ASN A 40 -1.22 -17.72 -31.34
N GLY A 41 0.00 -17.23 -31.58
CA GLY A 41 0.40 -16.55 -32.82
C GLY A 41 0.10 -15.04 -32.86
N THR A 42 -0.52 -14.50 -31.83
CA THR A 42 -0.81 -13.08 -31.68
C THR A 42 -0.35 -12.57 -30.31
N THR A 43 -0.60 -13.32 -29.26
CA THR A 43 -0.22 -13.00 -27.88
C THR A 43 0.17 -14.28 -27.12
N TYR A 44 0.81 -14.09 -25.97
CA TYR A 44 1.04 -15.18 -25.04
C TYR A 44 -0.09 -15.24 -23.98
N ALA A 45 -0.59 -16.45 -23.74
CA ALA A 45 -1.61 -16.70 -22.74
C ALA A 45 -1.12 -17.72 -21.70
N TYR A 46 -1.54 -17.59 -20.45
CA TYR A 46 -1.17 -18.46 -19.34
C TYR A 46 -2.41 -18.94 -18.59
N TYR A 47 -2.48 -20.24 -18.34
CA TYR A 47 -3.53 -20.83 -17.53
C TYR A 47 -3.01 -22.09 -16.83
N GLN A 48 -3.29 -22.19 -15.53
CA GLN A 48 -3.03 -23.36 -14.67
C GLN A 48 -4.35 -23.80 -14.02
N SER A 49 -4.83 -25.01 -14.37
CA SER A 49 -6.06 -25.56 -13.82
C SER A 49 -5.86 -26.41 -12.57
N ASP A 50 -4.65 -26.92 -12.35
CA ASP A 50 -4.34 -27.79 -11.23
C ASP A 50 -4.14 -26.99 -9.93
N SER A 51 -5.14 -27.04 -9.05
CA SER A 51 -5.11 -26.37 -7.76
C SER A 51 -4.08 -26.93 -6.76
N SER A 52 -3.37 -28.02 -7.10
CA SER A 52 -2.26 -28.51 -6.28
C SER A 52 -1.03 -27.59 -6.34
N TYR A 53 -0.93 -26.76 -7.39
CA TYR A 53 0.10 -25.73 -7.54
C TYR A 53 -0.26 -24.41 -6.86
N TYR A 54 -0.58 -24.46 -5.57
CA TYR A 54 -0.93 -23.27 -4.78
C TYR A 54 0.28 -22.47 -4.29
N ASN A 55 1.50 -23.04 -4.39
CA ASN A 55 2.71 -22.35 -4.00
C ASN A 55 3.20 -21.47 -5.14
N ALA A 56 3.06 -20.16 -4.97
CA ALA A 56 3.63 -19.21 -5.90
C ALA A 56 5.17 -19.35 -5.96
N ASN A 57 5.72 -19.29 -7.16
CA ASN A 57 7.15 -19.29 -7.41
C ASN A 57 7.58 -18.11 -8.29
N HIS A 58 6.65 -17.26 -8.66
CA HIS A 58 6.86 -16.09 -9.50
C HIS A 58 5.88 -14.96 -9.17
N ALA A 59 6.30 -13.74 -9.45
CA ALA A 59 5.48 -12.56 -9.27
C ALA A 59 5.54 -11.67 -10.51
N VAL A 60 4.42 -11.05 -10.84
CA VAL A 60 4.26 -10.15 -11.98
C VAL A 60 3.38 -8.96 -11.61
N LEU A 61 3.28 -7.99 -12.50
CA LEU A 61 2.43 -6.83 -12.36
C LEU A 61 1.23 -6.96 -13.30
N LEU A 62 0.01 -7.02 -12.76
CA LEU A 62 -1.20 -6.86 -13.55
C LEU A 62 -1.37 -5.39 -13.90
N ILE A 63 -1.50 -5.10 -15.17
CA ILE A 63 -1.55 -3.73 -15.71
C ILE A 63 -2.82 -3.43 -16.50
N GLY A 64 -3.66 -4.46 -16.70
CA GLY A 64 -4.90 -4.33 -17.44
C GLY A 64 -5.73 -5.61 -17.37
N TRP A 65 -6.82 -5.60 -18.10
CA TRP A 65 -7.72 -6.75 -18.23
C TRP A 65 -8.53 -6.69 -19.53
N ASP A 66 -9.09 -7.84 -19.92
CA ASP A 66 -10.13 -7.94 -20.94
C ASP A 66 -11.14 -9.00 -20.49
N ASP A 67 -12.36 -8.57 -20.18
CA ASP A 67 -13.43 -9.48 -19.75
C ASP A 67 -13.93 -10.41 -20.89
N ASN A 68 -13.64 -10.03 -22.13
CA ASN A 68 -13.99 -10.78 -23.33
C ASN A 68 -12.81 -11.55 -23.93
N TYR A 69 -11.62 -11.51 -23.31
CA TYR A 69 -10.48 -12.28 -23.80
C TYR A 69 -10.86 -13.73 -23.97
N ALA A 70 -10.87 -14.17 -25.24
CA ALA A 70 -11.44 -15.44 -25.62
C ALA A 70 -10.65 -16.60 -24.99
N LYS A 71 -11.36 -17.54 -24.37
CA LYS A 71 -10.75 -18.74 -23.79
C LYS A 71 -10.02 -19.59 -24.81
N GLU A 72 -10.38 -19.49 -26.09
CA GLU A 72 -9.73 -20.15 -27.21
C GLU A 72 -8.30 -19.63 -27.46
N ASN A 73 -7.93 -18.49 -26.88
CA ASN A 73 -6.56 -17.98 -26.91
C ASN A 73 -5.59 -18.74 -26.01
N PHE A 74 -6.08 -19.58 -25.11
CA PHE A 74 -5.28 -20.44 -24.23
C PHE A 74 -4.99 -21.80 -24.90
N ASP A 75 -4.05 -22.57 -24.32
CA ASP A 75 -3.68 -23.89 -24.88
C ASP A 75 -4.94 -24.77 -25.10
N PRO A 76 -5.20 -25.24 -26.31
CA PRO A 76 -6.32 -26.13 -26.58
C PRO A 76 -6.38 -27.40 -25.72
N LYS A 77 -5.25 -27.79 -25.15
CA LYS A 77 -5.16 -28.97 -24.24
C LYS A 77 -5.62 -28.64 -22.83
N GLU A 78 -5.56 -27.37 -22.44
CA GLU A 78 -5.91 -26.91 -21.12
C GLU A 78 -6.48 -25.49 -21.21
N GLN A 79 -7.79 -25.38 -21.39
CA GLN A 79 -8.49 -24.13 -21.55
C GLN A 79 -9.30 -23.76 -20.30
N PRO A 80 -9.40 -22.49 -19.94
CA PRO A 80 -10.38 -22.03 -18.95
C PRO A 80 -11.81 -22.27 -19.45
N LYS A 81 -12.77 -22.28 -18.52
CA LYS A 81 -14.18 -22.52 -18.86
C LYS A 81 -14.84 -21.29 -19.47
N ASN A 82 -14.46 -20.12 -19.01
CA ASN A 82 -15.04 -18.85 -19.41
C ASN A 82 -13.98 -17.92 -20.02
N ASN A 83 -14.44 -16.92 -20.74
CA ASN A 83 -13.63 -15.81 -21.21
C ASN A 83 -13.19 -14.92 -20.02
N GLY A 84 -12.18 -14.12 -20.28
CA GLY A 84 -11.66 -13.11 -19.37
C GLY A 84 -10.25 -13.40 -18.87
N ALA A 85 -9.41 -12.38 -18.94
CA ALA A 85 -8.02 -12.47 -18.53
C ALA A 85 -7.49 -11.14 -17.98
N TRP A 86 -6.46 -11.24 -17.16
CA TRP A 86 -5.60 -10.13 -16.77
C TRP A 86 -4.46 -9.98 -17.76
N LEU A 87 -4.10 -8.74 -18.09
CA LEU A 87 -2.86 -8.45 -18.79
C LEU A 87 -1.75 -8.28 -17.74
N ALA A 88 -0.71 -9.09 -17.84
CA ALA A 88 0.41 -9.10 -16.94
C ALA A 88 1.70 -8.61 -17.61
N LYS A 89 2.45 -7.78 -16.89
CA LYS A 89 3.83 -7.41 -17.24
C LYS A 89 4.80 -8.25 -16.45
N ASN A 90 5.66 -8.97 -17.17
CA ASN A 90 6.69 -9.82 -16.61
C ASN A 90 8.01 -9.05 -16.41
N SER A 91 8.91 -9.62 -15.61
CA SER A 91 10.26 -9.09 -15.33
C SER A 91 11.38 -9.69 -16.21
N TRP A 92 11.04 -10.46 -17.24
CA TRP A 92 12.03 -11.16 -18.08
C TRP A 92 12.64 -10.32 -19.20
N GLY A 93 12.26 -9.04 -19.30
CA GLY A 93 12.73 -8.10 -20.31
C GLY A 93 12.03 -8.25 -21.65
N ASP A 94 12.38 -7.33 -22.56
CA ASP A 94 11.90 -7.32 -23.93
C ASP A 94 12.44 -8.53 -24.68
N GLY A 95 11.76 -9.01 -25.67
CA GLY A 95 12.15 -10.18 -26.46
C GLY A 95 11.82 -11.54 -25.81
N LYS A 96 11.09 -11.53 -24.72
CA LYS A 96 10.41 -12.69 -24.14
C LYS A 96 8.92 -12.44 -24.09
N LEU A 97 8.13 -13.47 -24.42
CA LEU A 97 6.68 -13.32 -24.52
C LEU A 97 6.31 -12.24 -25.58
N ASP A 98 5.28 -11.47 -25.34
CA ASP A 98 4.89 -10.34 -26.19
C ASP A 98 5.51 -9.04 -25.62
N ASP A 99 6.80 -8.80 -25.94
CA ASP A 99 7.60 -7.71 -25.37
C ASP A 99 7.54 -7.60 -23.83
N GLY A 100 7.52 -8.77 -23.17
CA GLY A 100 7.44 -8.88 -21.72
C GLY A 100 6.01 -8.94 -21.17
N TYR A 101 4.99 -9.00 -22.02
CA TYR A 101 3.59 -9.08 -21.60
C TYR A 101 2.98 -10.44 -21.89
N PHE A 102 1.93 -10.78 -21.17
CA PHE A 102 1.11 -11.98 -21.43
C PHE A 102 -0.25 -11.87 -20.73
N TRP A 103 -1.19 -12.68 -21.20
CA TRP A 103 -2.52 -12.76 -20.62
C TRP A 103 -2.61 -13.94 -19.66
N ILE A 104 -3.14 -13.72 -18.45
CA ILE A 104 -3.37 -14.76 -17.46
C ILE A 104 -4.86 -14.89 -17.18
N SER A 105 -5.40 -16.11 -17.30
CA SER A 105 -6.84 -16.33 -17.11
C SER A 105 -7.32 -15.90 -15.74
N TYR A 106 -8.53 -15.33 -15.66
CA TYR A 106 -9.22 -15.11 -14.40
C TYR A 106 -9.45 -16.39 -13.60
N GLU A 107 -9.49 -17.54 -14.30
CA GLU A 107 -9.71 -18.86 -13.72
C GLU A 107 -8.41 -19.58 -13.34
N ASP A 108 -7.27 -18.93 -13.48
CA ASP A 108 -6.00 -19.52 -13.05
C ASP A 108 -6.02 -19.80 -11.54
N THR A 109 -5.77 -21.06 -11.18
CA THR A 109 -5.93 -21.55 -9.81
C THR A 109 -4.74 -21.24 -8.90
N SER A 110 -3.65 -20.76 -9.48
CA SER A 110 -2.42 -20.46 -8.77
C SER A 110 -2.24 -18.98 -8.41
N LEU A 111 -3.12 -18.10 -8.94
CA LEU A 111 -3.10 -16.69 -8.64
C LEU A 111 -3.42 -16.41 -7.17
N GLY A 112 -2.56 -15.63 -6.52
CA GLY A 112 -2.73 -15.25 -5.12
C GLY A 112 -1.89 -14.04 -4.76
N GLU A 113 -1.93 -13.63 -3.48
CA GLU A 113 -1.12 -12.54 -2.95
C GLU A 113 -1.22 -11.24 -3.76
N TYR A 114 -2.43 -10.80 -4.04
CA TYR A 114 -2.63 -9.54 -4.75
C TYR A 114 -2.36 -8.36 -3.84
N ALA A 115 -1.53 -7.41 -4.28
CA ALA A 115 -1.25 -6.19 -3.55
C ALA A 115 -1.34 -4.95 -4.42
N SER A 116 -1.97 -3.93 -3.89
CA SER A 116 -2.03 -2.59 -4.46
C SER A 116 -1.18 -1.65 -3.63
N PHE A 117 -0.37 -0.82 -4.28
CA PHE A 117 0.50 0.14 -3.62
C PHE A 117 0.04 1.56 -3.91
N THR A 118 0.05 2.39 -2.89
CA THR A 118 -0.13 3.84 -3.04
C THR A 118 1.20 4.50 -2.74
N PHE A 119 1.64 5.36 -3.64
CA PHE A 119 2.88 6.11 -3.51
C PHE A 119 2.54 7.59 -3.35
N GLU A 120 3.27 8.27 -2.48
CA GLU A 120 3.26 9.72 -2.35
C GLU A 120 4.64 10.24 -2.76
N PRO A 121 4.75 11.39 -3.44
CA PRO A 121 6.03 12.03 -3.67
C PRO A 121 6.76 12.23 -2.34
N ARG A 122 8.08 12.05 -2.33
CA ARG A 122 8.86 12.17 -1.10
C ARG A 122 8.80 13.59 -0.50
N GLU A 123 8.74 14.59 -1.35
CA GLU A 123 8.59 16.00 -0.97
C GLU A 123 7.28 16.30 -0.27
N ASP A 124 6.25 15.47 -0.48
CA ASP A 124 4.94 15.58 0.15
C ASP A 124 4.85 14.82 1.48
N SER A 125 5.89 14.08 1.84
CA SER A 125 6.00 13.38 3.12
C SER A 125 7.00 14.09 4.02
N GLY A 126 6.72 14.17 5.32
CA GLY A 126 7.72 14.52 6.34
C GLY A 126 8.77 13.41 6.48
N ASN A 127 9.66 13.55 7.43
CA ASN A 127 10.59 12.49 7.78
C ASN A 127 9.86 11.21 8.16
N ILE A 128 10.43 10.08 7.79
CA ILE A 128 9.94 8.76 8.18
C ILE A 128 11.06 8.08 8.95
N TYR A 129 10.80 7.76 10.21
CA TYR A 129 11.73 7.05 11.10
C TYR A 129 11.39 5.57 11.10
N TYR A 130 12.36 4.75 10.76
CA TYR A 130 12.29 3.30 10.77
C TYR A 130 13.69 2.71 10.84
N TYR A 131 13.80 1.45 11.22
CA TYR A 131 15.06 0.73 11.26
C TYR A 131 15.05 -0.53 10.40
N ASP A 132 13.87 -1.09 10.13
CA ASP A 132 13.72 -2.27 9.31
C ASP A 132 14.03 -1.99 7.84
N GLY A 133 14.75 -2.90 7.20
CA GLY A 133 15.25 -2.71 5.84
C GLY A 133 14.54 -3.53 4.76
N ALA A 134 13.83 -4.60 5.16
CA ALA A 134 13.24 -5.56 4.21
C ALA A 134 11.75 -5.84 4.47
N GLY A 135 11.05 -4.98 5.18
CA GLY A 135 9.72 -5.29 5.69
C GLY A 135 9.81 -6.38 6.78
N TYR A 136 8.75 -7.16 6.98
CA TYR A 136 8.80 -8.20 8.00
C TYR A 136 9.39 -9.51 7.47
N SER A 137 10.11 -10.25 8.33
CA SER A 137 10.51 -11.63 8.06
C SER A 137 9.69 -12.64 8.86
N VAL A 138 9.29 -12.28 10.08
CA VAL A 138 8.49 -13.14 10.97
C VAL A 138 7.51 -12.30 11.80
N ALA A 139 6.56 -13.00 12.41
CA ALA A 139 5.58 -12.39 13.32
C ALA A 139 5.37 -13.24 14.56
N TYR A 140 5.48 -12.64 15.72
CA TYR A 140 5.33 -13.28 17.02
C TYR A 140 4.23 -12.64 17.85
N SER A 141 3.68 -13.42 18.77
CA SER A 141 2.63 -12.96 19.69
C SER A 141 3.24 -12.31 20.94
N PHE A 142 3.80 -11.11 20.75
CA PHE A 142 4.29 -10.27 21.85
C PHE A 142 3.14 -9.49 22.51
N ASP A 143 3.37 -9.01 23.75
CA ASP A 143 2.43 -8.05 24.36
C ASP A 143 2.53 -6.69 23.69
N SER A 144 3.76 -6.22 23.44
CA SER A 144 4.02 -4.97 22.73
C SER A 144 5.40 -4.99 22.06
N VAL A 145 5.58 -4.12 21.09
CA VAL A 145 6.88 -3.79 20.49
C VAL A 145 7.08 -2.28 20.49
N ALA A 146 8.32 -1.84 20.42
CA ALA A 146 8.62 -0.41 20.36
C ALA A 146 9.88 -0.12 19.55
N ASN A 147 9.90 1.05 18.91
CA ASN A 147 11.11 1.67 18.38
C ASN A 147 11.39 2.97 19.12
N VAL A 148 12.67 3.21 19.40
CA VAL A 148 13.18 4.44 20.00
C VAL A 148 13.92 5.22 18.92
N PHE A 149 13.47 6.44 18.68
CA PHE A 149 14.02 7.33 17.66
C PHE A 149 14.60 8.61 18.27
N ARG A 150 15.27 9.38 17.44
CA ARG A 150 15.72 10.72 17.76
C ARG A 150 15.29 11.66 16.64
N ALA A 151 14.55 12.70 16.97
CA ALA A 151 14.07 13.69 16.02
C ALA A 151 15.27 14.44 15.38
N GLU A 152 15.32 14.50 14.06
CA GLU A 152 16.41 15.15 13.31
C GLU A 152 16.25 16.67 13.29
N GLU A 153 15.02 17.14 13.46
CA GLU A 153 14.64 18.56 13.45
C GLU A 153 13.42 18.79 14.35
N ASP A 154 12.97 20.05 14.45
CA ASP A 154 11.66 20.34 15.04
C ASP A 154 10.58 19.84 14.08
N GLU A 155 9.80 18.88 14.49
CA GLU A 155 8.86 18.17 13.62
C GLU A 155 7.65 17.62 14.39
N THR A 156 6.69 17.11 13.67
CA THR A 156 5.41 16.68 14.25
C THR A 156 5.04 15.30 13.76
N LEU A 157 4.99 14.34 14.68
CA LEU A 157 4.52 12.98 14.40
C LEU A 157 3.01 12.98 14.14
N SER A 158 2.60 12.39 13.03
CA SER A 158 1.21 12.39 12.57
C SER A 158 0.64 11.03 12.25
N ARG A 159 1.50 10.06 11.90
CA ARG A 159 1.08 8.69 11.54
C ARG A 159 2.05 7.68 12.11
N VAL A 160 1.55 6.47 12.31
CA VAL A 160 2.36 5.29 12.68
C VAL A 160 2.11 4.19 11.67
N GLY A 161 3.19 3.66 11.08
CA GLY A 161 3.17 2.56 10.14
C GLY A 161 3.56 1.23 10.78
N PHE A 162 2.93 0.14 10.38
CA PHE A 162 3.23 -1.22 10.84
C PHE A 162 2.73 -2.27 9.85
N TYR A 163 3.22 -3.50 9.93
CA TYR A 163 2.70 -4.63 9.15
C TYR A 163 1.66 -5.42 9.93
N GLN A 164 0.49 -5.63 9.34
CA GLN A 164 -0.58 -6.47 9.87
C GLN A 164 -0.59 -7.82 9.17
N THR A 165 -0.28 -8.88 9.92
CA THR A 165 -0.19 -10.25 9.41
C THR A 165 -1.41 -11.11 9.73
N SER A 166 -2.33 -10.60 10.55
CA SER A 166 -3.53 -11.32 11.00
C SER A 166 -4.79 -10.54 10.68
N TYR A 167 -5.58 -11.07 9.76
CA TYR A 167 -6.91 -10.55 9.45
C TYR A 167 -7.87 -11.72 9.27
N ASN A 168 -8.66 -12.01 10.32
CA ASN A 168 -9.66 -13.09 10.29
C ASN A 168 -11.09 -12.54 10.24
N GLY A 169 -11.32 -11.41 9.52
CA GLY A 169 -12.63 -10.75 9.46
C GLY A 169 -13.05 -10.07 10.77
N ASN A 170 -12.22 -10.12 11.81
CA ASN A 170 -12.41 -9.42 13.07
C ASN A 170 -11.41 -8.26 13.10
N ASN A 171 -11.89 -7.04 12.98
CA ASN A 171 -11.04 -5.85 13.03
C ASN A 171 -10.14 -5.90 14.27
N PRO A 172 -8.82 -6.13 14.12
CA PRO A 172 -7.89 -6.14 15.25
C PRO A 172 -7.95 -4.81 16.00
N LYS A 173 -7.75 -4.87 17.31
CA LYS A 173 -7.58 -3.65 18.12
C LYS A 173 -6.10 -3.35 18.22
N TYR A 174 -5.74 -2.10 18.00
CA TYR A 174 -4.40 -1.60 18.29
C TYR A 174 -4.43 -0.62 19.48
N GLN A 175 -3.27 -0.47 20.12
CA GLN A 175 -2.90 0.66 20.94
C GLN A 175 -1.58 1.22 20.47
N ILE A 176 -1.49 2.53 20.37
CA ILE A 176 -0.29 3.30 20.06
C ILE A 176 -0.04 4.23 21.23
N GLN A 177 1.18 4.17 21.76
CA GLN A 177 1.65 5.11 22.78
C GLN A 177 2.93 5.79 22.29
N VAL A 178 3.07 7.07 22.56
CA VAL A 178 4.27 7.85 22.23
C VAL A 178 4.82 8.44 23.52
N TYR A 179 6.10 8.22 23.77
CA TYR A 179 6.78 8.76 24.94
C TYR A 179 7.92 9.69 24.55
N ARG A 180 8.08 10.76 25.29
CA ARG A 180 9.31 11.57 25.31
C ARG A 180 10.28 10.95 26.27
N LEU A 181 11.49 10.63 25.81
CA LEU A 181 12.49 9.94 26.60
C LEU A 181 13.64 10.87 27.01
N SER A 182 14.13 10.70 28.23
CA SER A 182 15.40 11.30 28.66
C SER A 182 16.60 10.61 28.00
N GLU A 183 17.78 11.24 28.04
CA GLU A 183 19.02 10.61 27.56
C GLU A 183 19.39 9.36 28.38
N THR A 184 18.92 9.26 29.59
CA THR A 184 19.20 8.14 30.52
C THR A 184 18.09 7.10 30.56
N ALA A 185 17.02 7.26 29.76
CA ALA A 185 15.93 6.29 29.70
C ALA A 185 16.45 4.91 29.30
N THR A 186 16.07 3.89 30.05
CA THR A 186 16.56 2.51 29.90
C THR A 186 15.61 1.62 29.11
N ASP A 187 14.38 2.04 28.96
CA ASP A 187 13.36 1.32 28.19
C ASP A 187 12.45 2.31 27.42
N PRO A 188 11.63 1.84 26.47
CA PRO A 188 10.84 2.72 25.62
C PRO A 188 9.65 3.39 26.33
N THR A 189 9.38 3.08 27.59
CA THR A 189 8.30 3.68 28.39
C THR A 189 8.80 4.49 29.58
N ASP A 190 10.14 4.57 29.75
CA ASP A 190 10.79 5.34 30.80
C ASP A 190 10.85 6.83 30.45
N GLY A 191 9.67 7.47 30.40
CA GLY A 191 9.55 8.87 30.00
C GLY A 191 8.18 9.48 30.18
N GLU A 192 7.99 10.65 29.60
CA GLU A 192 6.71 11.36 29.59
C GLU A 192 5.81 10.78 28.50
N LEU A 193 4.61 10.31 28.85
CA LEU A 193 3.61 9.87 27.89
C LEU A 193 3.00 11.07 27.19
N LEU A 194 3.21 11.19 25.87
CA LEU A 194 2.71 12.27 25.04
C LEU A 194 1.37 11.94 24.39
N LEU A 195 1.18 10.67 24.01
CA LEU A 195 -0.03 10.18 23.36
C LEU A 195 -0.32 8.75 23.80
N ASP A 196 -1.58 8.46 24.07
CA ASP A 196 -2.11 7.08 24.21
C ASP A 196 -3.44 7.00 23.45
N THR A 197 -3.45 6.21 22.40
CA THR A 197 -4.64 6.05 21.56
C THR A 197 -4.89 4.60 21.21
N THR A 198 -6.16 4.26 21.04
CA THR A 198 -6.60 2.92 20.64
C THR A 198 -7.56 3.01 19.49
N GLY A 199 -7.59 1.97 18.66
CA GLY A 199 -8.52 1.90 17.56
C GLY A 199 -8.62 0.49 16.98
N HIS A 200 -9.20 0.42 15.80
CA HIS A 200 -9.29 -0.80 15.03
C HIS A 200 -8.55 -0.63 13.71
N SER A 201 -7.72 -1.60 13.37
CA SER A 201 -7.11 -1.66 12.04
C SER A 201 -7.96 -2.53 11.13
N GLY A 202 -7.99 -2.19 9.85
CA GLY A 202 -8.66 -2.96 8.82
C GLY A 202 -7.70 -3.28 7.68
N GLY A 203 -7.69 -4.53 7.22
CA GLY A 203 -6.83 -4.94 6.12
C GLY A 203 -5.69 -5.87 6.54
N PHE A 204 -4.85 -6.16 5.57
CA PHE A 204 -3.69 -7.04 5.68
C PHE A 204 -2.52 -6.35 4.96
N GLY A 205 -1.30 -6.59 5.37
CA GLY A 205 -0.12 -5.93 4.80
C GLY A 205 0.29 -4.68 5.58
N TYR A 206 1.01 -3.78 4.94
CA TYR A 206 1.46 -2.53 5.54
C TYR A 206 0.28 -1.58 5.77
N GLN A 207 0.12 -1.12 7.00
CA GLN A 207 -0.93 -0.20 7.43
C GLN A 207 -0.32 1.07 8.00
N GLU A 208 -0.98 2.20 7.79
CA GLU A 208 -0.67 3.47 8.43
C GLU A 208 -1.89 3.96 9.20
N ILE A 209 -1.68 4.30 10.45
CA ILE A 209 -2.69 4.89 11.31
C ILE A 209 -2.41 6.38 11.47
N THR A 210 -3.33 7.21 11.04
CA THR A 210 -3.32 8.64 11.37
C THR A 210 -3.65 8.81 12.83
N LEU A 211 -2.80 9.50 13.56
CA LEU A 211 -2.99 9.77 14.99
C LEU A 211 -4.14 10.76 15.18
N PRO A 212 -4.99 10.60 16.22
CA PRO A 212 -6.10 11.52 16.50
C PRO A 212 -5.60 12.91 16.88
N GLU A 213 -4.43 12.98 17.51
CA GLU A 213 -3.69 14.18 17.86
C GLU A 213 -2.25 14.02 17.42
N THR A 214 -1.67 15.06 16.88
CA THR A 214 -0.27 15.06 16.47
C THR A 214 0.64 15.31 17.66
N VAL A 215 1.87 14.79 17.62
CA VAL A 215 2.87 14.94 18.68
C VAL A 215 4.02 15.81 18.19
N SER A 216 4.20 16.98 18.80
CA SER A 216 5.32 17.88 18.49
C SER A 216 6.60 17.40 19.18
N LEU A 217 7.68 17.32 18.41
CA LEU A 217 9.00 16.89 18.83
C LEU A 217 10.02 17.99 18.51
N GLN A 218 10.98 18.18 19.41
CA GLN A 218 12.07 19.12 19.21
C GLN A 218 13.29 18.40 18.61
N LYS A 219 14.09 19.13 17.88
CA LYS A 219 15.35 18.62 17.33
C LYS A 219 16.20 17.96 18.42
N ASN A 220 16.73 16.78 18.11
CA ASN A 220 17.50 15.90 18.98
C ASN A 220 16.70 15.27 20.13
N GLU A 221 15.41 15.49 20.24
CA GLU A 221 14.58 14.86 21.25
C GLU A 221 14.50 13.35 21.01
N ARG A 222 14.72 12.55 22.07
CA ARG A 222 14.48 11.11 22.02
C ARG A 222 12.99 10.83 22.27
N PHE A 223 12.43 10.00 21.45
CA PHE A 223 11.05 9.55 21.59
C PHE A 223 10.91 8.07 21.26
N SER A 224 9.89 7.44 21.79
CA SER A 224 9.51 6.09 21.42
C SER A 224 8.11 6.04 20.85
N VAL A 225 7.90 5.10 19.93
CA VAL A 225 6.59 4.64 19.53
C VAL A 225 6.42 3.22 20.03
N VAL A 226 5.41 3.00 20.85
CA VAL A 226 5.04 1.70 21.42
C VAL A 226 3.77 1.23 20.75
N PHE A 227 3.74 0.00 20.30
CA PHE A 227 2.62 -0.59 19.58
C PHE A 227 2.22 -1.93 20.16
N SER A 228 0.93 -2.12 20.37
CA SER A 228 0.34 -3.42 20.71
C SER A 228 -0.86 -3.72 19.84
N MET A 229 -1.16 -5.01 19.66
CA MET A 229 -2.30 -5.46 18.89
C MET A 229 -3.01 -6.60 19.61
N LYS A 230 -4.33 -6.57 19.59
CA LYS A 230 -5.19 -7.65 20.05
C LYS A 230 -6.10 -8.13 18.94
N ILE A 231 -6.21 -9.44 18.80
CA ILE A 231 -7.11 -10.12 17.87
C ILE A 231 -8.19 -10.87 18.63
N LYS A 232 -9.35 -11.05 18.03
CA LYS A 232 -10.44 -11.82 18.63
C LYS A 232 -10.42 -13.25 18.09
N LYS A 233 -10.19 -14.22 18.98
CA LYS A 233 -10.22 -15.65 18.65
C LYS A 233 -11.16 -16.35 19.62
N ASN A 234 -12.13 -17.11 19.09
CA ASN A 234 -13.13 -17.80 19.91
C ASN A 234 -13.82 -16.90 20.95
N GLN A 235 -14.22 -15.69 20.51
CA GLN A 235 -14.87 -14.65 21.35
C GLN A 235 -13.97 -14.05 22.45
N THR A 236 -12.68 -14.40 22.52
CA THR A 236 -11.73 -13.90 23.50
C THR A 236 -10.66 -13.02 22.82
N TRP A 237 -10.32 -11.89 23.43
CA TRP A 237 -9.22 -11.05 22.96
C TRP A 237 -7.88 -11.64 23.40
N GLN A 238 -6.98 -11.82 22.46
CA GLN A 238 -5.62 -12.34 22.65
C GLN A 238 -4.63 -11.40 21.98
N ASN A 239 -3.34 -11.52 22.29
CA ASN A 239 -2.31 -10.82 21.56
C ASN A 239 -2.39 -11.15 20.07
N GLY A 240 -2.27 -10.12 19.24
CA GLY A 240 -2.02 -10.27 17.81
C GLY A 240 -0.57 -10.66 17.54
N TYR A 241 -0.28 -10.78 16.25
CA TYR A 241 1.08 -11.04 15.83
C TYR A 241 1.75 -9.73 15.43
N LEU A 242 2.88 -9.42 16.07
CA LEU A 242 3.69 -8.24 15.84
C LEU A 242 4.94 -8.64 15.04
N THR A 243 5.31 -7.85 14.07
CA THR A 243 6.33 -8.20 13.08
C THR A 243 7.71 -7.68 13.45
N ILE A 244 8.70 -8.49 13.16
CA ILE A 244 10.10 -8.21 13.44
C ILE A 244 10.98 -8.84 12.35
N GLU A 245 12.15 -8.28 12.15
CA GLU A 245 13.21 -8.91 11.36
C GLU A 245 13.89 -10.01 12.19
N GLU A 246 14.02 -11.19 11.62
CA GLU A 246 14.74 -12.34 12.17
C GLU A 246 15.63 -12.92 11.07
N ASP A 247 16.90 -13.14 11.38
CA ASP A 247 17.81 -13.84 10.47
C ASP A 247 17.28 -15.23 10.16
N PHE A 248 17.35 -15.60 8.90
CA PHE A 248 17.04 -16.96 8.50
C PHE A 248 17.89 -17.45 7.33
N ASP A 249 18.09 -18.74 7.30
CA ASP A 249 18.80 -19.43 6.24
C ASP A 249 17.90 -20.55 5.68
N ALA A 250 17.69 -20.51 4.38
CA ALA A 250 16.91 -21.49 3.65
C ALA A 250 17.78 -22.08 2.52
N ASN A 251 17.41 -23.25 2.01
CA ASN A 251 18.20 -24.00 1.04
C ASN A 251 18.65 -23.21 -0.21
N ASN A 252 17.95 -22.15 -0.58
CA ASN A 252 18.20 -21.38 -1.80
C ASN A 252 18.53 -19.90 -1.55
N TYR A 253 18.29 -19.40 -0.35
CA TYR A 253 18.56 -18.01 0.00
C TYR A 253 18.65 -17.83 1.51
N SER A 254 19.44 -16.88 1.95
CA SER A 254 19.51 -16.45 3.35
C SER A 254 19.23 -14.97 3.45
N MET A 255 18.63 -14.55 4.54
CA MET A 255 18.48 -13.14 4.89
C MET A 255 19.18 -12.89 6.22
N GLN A 256 20.05 -11.88 6.23
CA GLN A 256 20.71 -11.38 7.41
C GLN A 256 20.37 -9.91 7.58
N PHE A 257 19.98 -9.54 8.77
CA PHE A 257 19.60 -8.19 9.12
C PHE A 257 20.66 -7.57 10.02
N SER A 258 20.50 -6.29 10.34
CA SER A 258 21.37 -5.63 11.30
C SER A 258 20.57 -4.63 12.14
N ALA A 259 20.81 -4.62 13.42
CA ALA A 259 20.23 -3.66 14.35
C ALA A 259 21.31 -3.14 15.31
N GLN A 260 21.07 -1.96 15.85
CA GLN A 260 21.91 -1.42 16.93
C GLN A 260 21.16 -1.53 18.25
N PRO A 261 21.86 -1.82 19.36
CA PRO A 261 21.25 -1.77 20.68
C PRO A 261 20.56 -0.42 20.93
N GLY A 262 19.39 -0.47 21.54
CA GLY A 262 18.62 0.73 21.85
C GLY A 262 17.67 1.20 20.77
N GLN A 263 17.59 0.52 19.62
CA GLN A 263 16.68 0.86 18.52
C GLN A 263 15.30 0.25 18.70
N SER A 264 15.24 -1.07 18.86
CA SER A 264 14.00 -1.85 18.91
C SER A 264 13.87 -2.65 20.18
N TYR A 265 12.67 -2.68 20.73
CA TYR A 265 12.36 -3.34 22.01
C TYR A 265 11.14 -4.23 21.89
N ILE A 266 11.13 -5.28 22.68
CA ILE A 266 10.06 -6.27 22.77
C ILE A 266 9.60 -6.38 24.20
N LEU A 267 8.31 -6.34 24.44
CA LEU A 267 7.67 -6.77 25.66
C LEU A 267 7.05 -8.15 25.42
N ASP A 268 7.72 -9.18 25.95
CA ASP A 268 7.25 -10.55 25.75
C ASP A 268 5.98 -10.84 26.52
N GLN A 269 5.27 -11.87 26.13
CA GLN A 269 3.97 -12.23 26.65
C GLN A 269 4.00 -12.48 28.17
N GLY A 270 3.25 -11.64 28.87
CA GLY A 270 3.16 -11.71 30.35
C GLY A 270 4.39 -11.17 31.09
N SER A 271 5.36 -10.59 30.38
CA SER A 271 6.50 -9.89 30.96
C SER A 271 6.11 -8.46 31.38
N THR A 272 6.86 -7.91 32.33
CA THR A 272 6.83 -6.48 32.67
C THR A 272 8.13 -5.78 32.31
N GLU A 273 9.10 -6.50 31.76
CA GLU A 273 10.42 -5.99 31.40
C GLU A 273 10.56 -5.89 29.90
N TRP A 274 10.94 -4.73 29.42
CA TRP A 274 11.31 -4.52 28.04
C TRP A 274 12.70 -5.10 27.76
N LEU A 275 12.82 -5.85 26.68
CA LEU A 275 14.07 -6.43 26.24
C LEU A 275 14.48 -5.78 24.92
N ASP A 276 15.76 -5.42 24.80
CA ASP A 276 16.34 -4.97 23.55
C ASP A 276 16.32 -6.14 22.54
N ALA A 277 15.78 -5.90 21.35
CA ALA A 277 15.61 -6.93 20.33
C ALA A 277 16.92 -7.61 19.95
N THR A 278 18.05 -6.86 19.98
CA THR A 278 19.38 -7.39 19.66
C THR A 278 19.90 -8.42 20.67
N GLN A 279 19.27 -8.55 21.83
CA GLN A 279 19.62 -9.52 22.86
C GLN A 279 18.81 -10.82 22.77
N LEU A 280 17.90 -10.89 21.83
CA LEU A 280 16.96 -11.99 21.68
C LEU A 280 17.24 -12.82 20.43
N THR A 281 16.79 -14.07 20.50
CA THR A 281 16.87 -15.00 19.38
C THR A 281 15.52 -15.66 19.21
N GLY A 282 15.01 -15.64 17.98
CA GLY A 282 13.78 -16.32 17.62
C GLY A 282 13.98 -17.79 17.24
N GLU A 283 13.03 -18.34 16.53
CA GLU A 283 13.06 -19.74 16.12
C GLU A 283 14.11 -20.05 15.03
N LYS A 284 14.44 -19.06 14.21
CA LYS A 284 15.31 -19.20 13.04
C LYS A 284 16.68 -18.55 13.21
N GLY A 285 16.74 -17.43 13.93
CA GLY A 285 17.97 -16.67 14.09
C GLY A 285 17.85 -15.51 15.07
N ALA A 286 18.79 -14.59 15.01
CA ALA A 286 18.79 -13.39 15.84
C ALA A 286 17.64 -12.46 15.45
N PHE A 287 17.01 -11.83 16.44
CA PHE A 287 16.09 -10.72 16.21
C PHE A 287 16.83 -9.42 15.94
N HIS A 288 16.21 -8.56 15.16
CA HIS A 288 16.75 -7.26 14.79
C HIS A 288 15.72 -6.16 15.03
N ASN A 289 15.21 -5.52 13.97
CA ASN A 289 14.34 -4.38 14.12
C ASN A 289 12.87 -4.76 14.05
N VAL A 290 12.04 -4.12 14.86
CA VAL A 290 10.59 -4.24 14.72
C VAL A 290 10.11 -3.37 13.56
N ASN A 291 9.10 -3.85 12.83
CA ASN A 291 8.53 -3.15 11.70
C ASN A 291 7.51 -2.11 12.18
N LEU A 292 8.03 -1.02 12.72
CA LEU A 292 7.24 0.07 13.29
C LEU A 292 7.84 1.41 12.86
N HIS A 293 7.04 2.21 12.17
CA HIS A 293 7.47 3.45 11.54
C HIS A 293 6.80 4.65 12.20
N ALA A 294 7.57 5.71 12.43
CA ALA A 294 7.06 7.00 12.85
C ALA A 294 7.10 7.97 11.66
N ILE A 295 5.93 8.49 11.27
CA ILE A 295 5.78 9.30 10.05
C ILE A 295 5.38 10.71 10.46
N MET A 296 6.25 11.67 10.11
CA MET A 296 6.06 13.07 10.43
C MET A 296 5.11 13.76 9.46
N LEU A 297 4.56 14.88 9.87
CA LEU A 297 3.89 15.79 8.94
C LEU A 297 4.90 16.32 7.92
N PRO A 298 4.49 16.51 6.67
CA PRO A 298 5.30 17.23 5.70
C PRO A 298 5.59 18.63 6.23
N LYS A 299 6.76 19.17 5.87
CA LYS A 299 7.03 20.60 6.06
C LYS A 299 6.04 21.40 5.24
N GLU A 300 5.61 22.53 5.78
CA GLU A 300 4.80 23.47 5.01
C GLU A 300 5.58 23.87 3.75
N GLN A 301 5.03 23.57 2.61
CA GLN A 301 5.55 23.98 1.31
C GLN A 301 4.57 24.97 0.66
N GLU A 302 5.07 25.85 -0.20
CA GLU A 302 4.19 26.63 -1.06
C GLU A 302 3.38 25.69 -1.93
N MET A 303 2.07 25.86 -1.92
CA MET A 303 1.12 24.94 -2.53
C MET A 303 1.21 24.97 -4.06
N ASP A 304 1.36 23.82 -4.69
CA ASP A 304 1.05 23.68 -6.10
C ASP A 304 -0.47 23.70 -6.29
N THR A 305 -0.98 24.82 -6.78
CA THR A 305 -2.41 25.06 -6.98
C THR A 305 -2.94 24.48 -8.30
N ALA A 306 -2.08 23.93 -9.14
CA ALA A 306 -2.46 23.48 -10.49
C ALA A 306 -3.52 22.36 -10.45
N GLN A 307 -3.39 21.41 -9.53
CA GLN A 307 -4.36 20.33 -9.36
C GLN A 307 -5.73 20.84 -8.90
N LEU A 308 -5.78 21.78 -7.94
CA LEU A 308 -7.03 22.40 -7.51
C LEU A 308 -7.68 23.22 -8.63
N GLN A 309 -6.90 23.93 -9.43
CA GLN A 309 -7.40 24.65 -10.61
C GLN A 309 -7.99 23.70 -11.65
N ALA A 310 -7.37 22.54 -11.86
CA ALA A 310 -7.89 21.52 -12.74
C ALA A 310 -9.22 20.94 -12.24
N ILE A 311 -9.33 20.63 -10.93
CA ILE A 311 -10.56 20.13 -10.30
C ILE A 311 -11.66 21.18 -10.40
N GLU A 312 -11.39 22.45 -10.04
CA GLU A 312 -12.35 23.55 -10.16
C GLU A 312 -12.87 23.70 -11.59
N THR A 313 -11.96 23.65 -12.55
CA THR A 313 -12.32 23.79 -13.98
C THR A 313 -13.19 22.62 -14.45
N CYS A 314 -12.83 21.40 -14.08
CA CYS A 314 -13.59 20.19 -14.42
C CYS A 314 -14.96 20.17 -13.76
N ALA A 315 -15.04 20.51 -12.47
CA ALA A 315 -16.29 20.57 -11.72
C ALA A 315 -17.26 21.62 -12.30
N LYS A 316 -16.75 22.80 -12.65
CA LYS A 316 -17.53 23.83 -13.36
C LYS A 316 -18.07 23.35 -14.70
N ALA A 317 -17.24 22.65 -15.48
CA ALA A 317 -17.65 22.14 -16.79
C ALA A 317 -18.74 21.05 -16.69
N ALA A 318 -18.77 20.33 -15.58
CA ALA A 318 -19.76 19.28 -15.29
C ALA A 318 -20.99 19.76 -14.51
N ASN A 319 -21.04 21.03 -14.12
CA ASN A 319 -22.05 21.65 -13.26
C ASN A 319 -22.09 21.06 -11.81
N GLU A 320 -20.97 20.52 -11.34
CA GLU A 320 -20.79 20.07 -9.96
C GLU A 320 -20.40 21.26 -9.08
N THR A 321 -21.40 22.04 -8.69
CA THR A 321 -21.23 23.36 -8.04
C THR A 321 -20.50 23.25 -6.71
N ASP A 322 -20.86 22.27 -5.88
CA ASP A 322 -20.31 22.13 -4.52
C ASP A 322 -18.81 21.77 -4.55
N ILE A 323 -18.44 20.89 -5.48
CA ILE A 323 -17.02 20.49 -5.69
C ILE A 323 -16.22 21.69 -6.22
N ALA A 324 -16.79 22.45 -7.17
CA ALA A 324 -16.16 23.63 -7.71
C ALA A 324 -15.96 24.72 -6.63
N GLU A 325 -16.94 24.91 -5.73
CA GLU A 325 -16.84 25.84 -4.62
C GLU A 325 -15.79 25.44 -3.59
N VAL A 326 -15.68 24.15 -3.25
CA VAL A 326 -14.63 23.66 -2.33
C VAL A 326 -13.26 23.85 -2.96
N ALA A 327 -13.07 23.48 -4.23
CA ALA A 327 -11.81 23.68 -4.93
C ALA A 327 -11.42 25.16 -5.02
N ALA A 328 -12.38 26.04 -5.36
CA ALA A 328 -12.17 27.49 -5.40
C ALA A 328 -11.81 28.06 -4.02
N THR A 329 -12.47 27.60 -2.96
CA THR A 329 -12.20 28.01 -1.58
C THR A 329 -10.77 27.63 -1.16
N MET A 330 -10.36 26.41 -1.48
CA MET A 330 -8.98 25.95 -1.23
C MET A 330 -7.95 26.77 -2.01
N LEU A 331 -8.26 27.15 -3.26
CA LEU A 331 -7.42 28.06 -4.07
C LEU A 331 -7.31 29.47 -3.48
N GLU A 332 -8.37 30.01 -2.88
CA GLU A 332 -8.30 31.30 -2.20
C GLU A 332 -7.50 31.22 -0.90
N LEU A 333 -7.74 30.18 -0.08
CA LEU A 333 -6.99 29.95 1.15
C LEU A 333 -5.49 29.80 0.87
N SER A 334 -5.11 29.15 -0.23
CA SER A 334 -3.71 28.97 -0.63
C SER A 334 -2.97 30.28 -0.95
N LYS A 335 -3.70 31.37 -1.22
CA LYS A 335 -3.09 32.67 -1.46
C LYS A 335 -2.76 33.42 -0.18
N GLU A 336 -3.43 33.09 0.91
CA GLU A 336 -3.33 33.79 2.19
C GLU A 336 -2.57 32.98 3.25
N GLU A 337 -2.60 31.65 3.13
CA GLU A 337 -1.97 30.74 4.08
C GLU A 337 -1.22 29.61 3.36
N THR A 338 -0.11 29.16 3.94
CA THR A 338 0.57 27.94 3.50
C THR A 338 -0.26 26.72 3.93
N ILE A 339 -0.76 25.97 2.98
CA ILE A 339 -1.47 24.72 3.25
C ILE A 339 -0.50 23.54 3.07
N PRO A 340 -0.39 22.65 4.08
CA PRO A 340 0.46 21.46 3.93
C PRO A 340 0.06 20.64 2.69
N GLN A 341 1.03 20.23 1.87
CA GLN A 341 0.78 19.45 0.66
C GLN A 341 -0.03 18.17 0.96
N GLY A 342 0.25 17.51 2.09
CA GLY A 342 -0.52 16.35 2.51
C GLY A 342 -2.01 16.64 2.79
N LEU A 343 -2.38 17.88 3.19
CA LEU A 343 -3.79 18.28 3.29
C LEU A 343 -4.38 18.49 1.90
N LEU A 344 -3.64 19.16 1.02
CA LEU A 344 -4.04 19.33 -0.37
C LEU A 344 -4.32 17.98 -1.04
N ASN A 345 -3.40 17.03 -0.93
CA ASN A 345 -3.54 15.69 -1.50
C ASN A 345 -4.79 14.96 -0.95
N ARG A 346 -5.08 15.09 0.36
CA ARG A 346 -6.28 14.50 0.97
C ARG A 346 -7.57 15.17 0.48
N VAL A 347 -7.58 16.48 0.37
CA VAL A 347 -8.75 17.22 -0.16
C VAL A 347 -8.96 16.86 -1.63
N THR A 348 -7.91 16.83 -2.42
CA THR A 348 -7.94 16.41 -3.83
C THR A 348 -8.49 14.99 -3.95
N ALA A 349 -7.98 14.04 -3.16
CA ALA A 349 -8.45 12.65 -3.15
C ALA A 349 -9.92 12.54 -2.69
N ALA A 350 -10.34 13.34 -1.68
CA ALA A 350 -11.73 13.37 -1.23
C ALA A 350 -12.67 13.95 -2.29
N LEU A 351 -12.27 15.03 -2.95
CA LEU A 351 -13.04 15.62 -4.05
C LEU A 351 -13.17 14.63 -5.22
N MET A 352 -12.10 13.91 -5.54
CA MET A 352 -12.14 12.84 -6.55
C MET A 352 -13.08 11.71 -6.13
N GLY A 353 -13.05 11.28 -4.87
CA GLY A 353 -13.97 10.27 -4.34
C GLY A 353 -15.44 10.69 -4.39
N LEU A 354 -15.74 11.97 -4.08
CA LEU A 354 -17.10 12.51 -4.21
C LEU A 354 -17.57 12.50 -5.67
N LEU A 355 -16.69 12.81 -6.62
CA LEU A 355 -16.98 12.73 -8.04
C LEU A 355 -17.26 11.29 -8.50
N GLU A 356 -16.58 10.31 -7.88
CA GLU A 356 -16.85 8.88 -8.11
C GLU A 356 -18.22 8.45 -7.56
N GLU A 357 -18.61 8.93 -6.37
CA GLU A 357 -19.89 8.56 -5.75
C GLU A 357 -21.10 9.16 -6.47
N GLN A 358 -20.95 10.30 -7.12
CA GLN A 358 -22.01 10.99 -7.85
C GLN A 358 -22.22 10.47 -9.27
N GLY A 359 -21.25 9.72 -9.83
CA GLY A 359 -21.31 9.14 -11.16
C GLY A 359 -21.11 7.64 -11.13
N THR A 360 -21.91 6.91 -11.91
CA THR A 360 -21.59 5.52 -12.19
C THR A 360 -20.36 5.48 -13.08
N ILE A 361 -19.18 5.33 -12.48
CA ILE A 361 -17.95 5.15 -13.25
C ILE A 361 -18.02 3.76 -13.88
N THR A 362 -18.12 3.73 -15.19
CA THR A 362 -18.01 2.48 -15.94
C THR A 362 -16.54 2.28 -16.26
N TYR A 363 -15.93 1.27 -15.65
CA TYR A 363 -14.58 0.86 -16.01
C TYR A 363 -14.63 0.20 -17.39
N PRO A 364 -13.62 0.40 -18.25
CA PRO A 364 -13.56 -0.31 -19.50
C PRO A 364 -13.44 -1.81 -19.26
N ASP A 365 -14.13 -2.61 -20.07
CA ASP A 365 -14.09 -4.07 -20.00
C ASP A 365 -12.71 -4.64 -20.38
N TYR A 366 -11.84 -3.81 -20.91
CA TYR A 366 -10.45 -4.15 -21.23
C TYR A 366 -9.52 -2.95 -20.99
N ALA A 367 -8.25 -3.24 -20.75
CA ALA A 367 -7.18 -2.24 -20.73
C ALA A 367 -6.22 -2.48 -21.91
N TYR A 368 -5.71 -1.41 -22.50
CA TYR A 368 -4.86 -1.49 -23.69
C TYR A 368 -3.50 -2.14 -23.40
N PRO A 369 -3.13 -3.20 -24.13
CA PRO A 369 -1.88 -3.90 -23.88
C PRO A 369 -0.62 -3.14 -24.34
N HIS A 370 -0.75 -2.13 -25.17
CA HIS A 370 0.39 -1.46 -25.81
C HIS A 370 0.54 0.02 -25.44
N ALA A 371 -0.28 0.53 -24.51
CA ALA A 371 -0.09 1.90 -24.04
C ALA A 371 1.21 2.02 -23.27
N LYS A 372 2.03 3.01 -23.59
CA LYS A 372 3.10 3.43 -22.69
C LYS A 372 2.41 3.99 -21.46
N TRP A 373 2.44 3.21 -20.38
CA TRP A 373 1.79 3.60 -19.15
C TRP A 373 2.41 4.88 -18.62
N GLY A 374 1.55 5.88 -18.41
CA GLY A 374 1.95 7.18 -17.98
C GLY A 374 2.09 8.22 -19.07
N ASP A 375 2.25 7.83 -20.32
CA ASP A 375 2.25 8.73 -21.48
C ASP A 375 0.82 8.82 -22.02
N ILE A 376 0.02 9.64 -21.41
CA ILE A 376 -1.43 9.73 -21.69
C ILE A 376 -1.70 10.71 -22.83
N ASN A 377 -0.83 11.70 -23.01
CA ASN A 377 -0.92 12.66 -24.09
C ASN A 377 -0.24 12.18 -25.39
N GLU A 378 0.45 11.01 -25.34
CA GLU A 378 1.14 10.37 -26.48
C GLU A 378 2.30 11.21 -27.03
N ASP A 379 2.93 12.07 -26.20
CA ASP A 379 4.07 12.89 -26.63
C ASP A 379 5.43 12.17 -26.51
N GLY A 380 5.43 10.96 -25.92
CA GLY A 380 6.60 10.10 -25.74
C GLY A 380 7.35 10.32 -24.44
N VAL A 381 6.90 11.23 -23.57
CA VAL A 381 7.44 11.52 -22.27
C VAL A 381 6.38 11.19 -21.21
N VAL A 382 6.76 10.63 -20.06
CA VAL A 382 5.86 10.45 -18.92
C VAL A 382 6.17 11.55 -17.93
N ASP A 383 5.26 12.53 -17.80
CA ASP A 383 5.47 13.68 -16.92
C ASP A 383 4.19 14.22 -16.27
N VAL A 384 4.27 15.41 -15.70
CA VAL A 384 3.14 16.07 -15.01
C VAL A 384 1.96 16.35 -15.95
N GLU A 385 2.19 16.56 -17.23
CA GLU A 385 1.11 16.83 -18.20
C GLU A 385 0.24 15.59 -18.40
N ASP A 386 0.83 14.39 -18.35
CA ASP A 386 0.10 13.13 -18.34
C ASP A 386 -0.76 12.99 -17.09
N ALA A 387 -0.20 13.29 -15.93
CA ALA A 387 -0.94 13.23 -14.67
C ALA A 387 -2.13 14.23 -14.67
N VAL A 388 -1.93 15.43 -15.20
CA VAL A 388 -3.01 16.41 -15.38
C VAL A 388 -4.03 15.90 -16.38
N LEU A 389 -3.61 15.26 -17.47
CA LEU A 389 -4.52 14.68 -18.45
C LEU A 389 -5.29 13.48 -17.88
N VAL A 390 -4.64 12.61 -17.06
CA VAL A 390 -5.32 11.55 -16.31
C VAL A 390 -6.37 12.15 -15.39
N LEU A 391 -5.99 13.11 -14.55
CA LEU A 391 -6.90 13.78 -13.62
C LEU A 391 -8.05 14.47 -14.37
N THR A 392 -7.73 15.15 -15.48
CA THR A 392 -8.74 15.83 -16.29
C THR A 392 -9.64 14.85 -17.03
N THR A 393 -9.09 13.76 -17.55
CA THR A 393 -9.86 12.71 -18.24
C THR A 393 -10.67 11.90 -17.26
N TYR A 394 -10.12 11.61 -16.10
CA TYR A 394 -10.79 10.89 -15.01
C TYR A 394 -11.87 11.77 -14.38
N ALA A 395 -11.59 13.03 -14.10
CA ALA A 395 -12.58 13.99 -13.67
C ALA A 395 -13.67 14.22 -14.71
N LYS A 396 -13.33 14.32 -15.99
CA LYS A 396 -14.32 14.39 -17.08
C LYS A 396 -15.16 13.11 -17.18
N LYS A 397 -14.59 11.93 -16.99
CA LYS A 397 -15.35 10.67 -16.96
C LYS A 397 -16.21 10.55 -15.71
N ALA A 398 -15.68 10.94 -14.56
CA ALA A 398 -16.43 10.97 -13.30
C ALA A 398 -17.55 12.01 -13.32
N LEU A 399 -17.27 13.19 -13.84
CA LEU A 399 -18.21 14.33 -13.87
C LEU A 399 -19.15 14.33 -15.07
N SER A 400 -18.70 13.92 -16.23
CA SER A 400 -19.46 14.14 -17.44
C SER A 400 -20.49 13.08 -17.70
N LEU A 401 -20.61 12.09 -16.82
CA LEU A 401 -21.49 11.02 -17.22
C LEU A 401 -21.25 10.70 -18.70
N ILE A 402 -19.99 10.84 -19.14
CA ILE A 402 -19.63 10.57 -20.50
C ILE A 402 -19.80 9.08 -20.68
N HIS A 403 -20.96 8.74 -21.16
CA HIS A 403 -21.15 7.51 -21.87
C HIS A 403 -20.28 7.56 -23.12
N ILE A 404 -19.17 6.85 -23.11
CA ILE A 404 -18.53 6.39 -24.33
C ILE A 404 -18.98 4.95 -24.55
#